data_3a567d01feb96ca35899408c98e0836d
#
_entry.id   3a567d01feb96ca35899408c98e0836d
#
_cell.length_a   1.000
_cell.length_b   1.000
_cell.length_c   1.000
_cell.angle_alpha   90.00
_cell.angle_beta   90.00
_cell.angle_gamma   90.00
#
_symmetry.space_group_name_H-M   'P 1'
#
loop_
_entity.id
_entity.type
_entity.pdbx_description
1 polymer ?
#
loop_
_entity_poly.entity_id
_entity_poly.type
_entity_poly.pdbx_seq_one_letter_code
_entity_poly.pdbx_strand_id
1 'polypeptide(L)'
;MMICGAVLSATLYMSSYSGRFSTFAGMYGLVAGIIIGFIYIYPIAHCYTFFPHRKSTVSGFIISASGLGTMIFAFMAYDTMNPKNLSIGPTGFFGNEVAMKFPIFLRNLSLLQLALITGGGLLLFDVPIGIKI
;
A
#
# COMPACT_ATOMS: atom_id res chain seq x y z
N MET A 1 -3.55 -2.26 13.96
CA MET A 1 -3.53 -2.38 12.49
C MET A 1 -4.40 -1.32 11.82
N MET A 2 -5.70 -1.19 12.15
CA MET A 2 -6.61 -0.21 11.51
C MET A 2 -6.14 1.25 11.65
N ILE A 3 -5.68 1.66 12.83
CA ILE A 3 -5.16 3.02 13.07
C ILE A 3 -3.96 3.31 12.16
N CYS A 4 -2.98 2.41 12.11
CA CYS A 4 -1.81 2.57 11.23
C CYS A 4 -2.22 2.64 9.74
N GLY A 5 -3.21 1.84 9.34
CA GLY A 5 -3.76 1.88 7.98
C GLY A 5 -4.46 3.18 7.65
N ALA A 6 -5.25 3.72 8.58
CA ALA A 6 -5.90 5.01 8.41
C ALA A 6 -4.86 6.15 8.33
N VAL A 7 -3.83 6.13 9.18
CA VAL A 7 -2.74 7.11 9.14
C VAL A 7 -1.97 7.01 7.82
N LEU A 8 -1.70 5.80 7.32
CA LEU A 8 -1.04 5.61 6.03
C LEU A 8 -1.87 6.19 4.88
N SER A 9 -3.17 5.89 4.84
CA SER A 9 -4.07 6.43 3.82
C SER A 9 -4.16 7.96 3.89
N ALA A 10 -4.25 8.53 5.09
CA ALA A 10 -4.23 9.98 5.29
C ALA A 10 -2.89 10.61 4.80
N THR A 11 -1.77 9.97 5.11
CA THR A 11 -0.43 10.43 4.66
C THR A 11 -0.33 10.42 3.14
N LEU A 12 -0.80 9.36 2.47
CA LEU A 12 -0.83 9.28 1.01
C LEU A 12 -1.74 10.37 0.41
N TYR A 13 -2.91 10.56 0.99
CA TYR A 13 -3.85 11.58 0.55
C TYR A 13 -3.24 12.99 0.67
N MET A 14 -2.63 13.31 1.81
CA MET A 14 -1.96 14.60 2.04
C MET A 14 -0.75 14.79 1.13
N SER A 15 0.02 13.74 0.84
CA SER A 15 1.16 13.81 -0.06
C SER A 15 0.76 14.17 -1.51
N SER A 16 -0.50 13.89 -1.90
CA SER A 16 -1.03 14.26 -3.22
C SER A 16 -1.15 15.77 -3.45
N TYR A 17 -1.19 16.56 -2.38
CA TYR A 17 -1.22 18.03 -2.45
C TYR A 17 0.17 18.67 -2.37
N SER A 18 1.21 17.87 -2.22
CA SER A 18 2.58 18.38 -2.07
C SER A 18 3.10 18.93 -3.40
N GLY A 19 3.26 20.26 -3.46
CA GLY A 19 3.84 20.94 -4.63
C GLY A 19 5.38 20.89 -4.67
N ARG A 20 6.04 20.39 -3.60
CA ARG A 20 7.50 20.31 -3.51
C ARG A 20 7.93 18.85 -3.38
N PHE A 21 8.93 18.47 -4.19
CA PHE A 21 9.47 17.11 -4.15
C PHE A 21 10.01 16.70 -2.77
N SER A 22 10.68 17.61 -2.06
CA SER A 22 11.22 17.30 -0.72
C SER A 22 10.13 17.00 0.31
N THR A 23 9.01 17.73 0.26
CA THR A 23 7.85 17.47 1.14
C THR A 23 7.19 16.14 0.81
N PHE A 24 7.03 15.84 -0.49
CA PHE A 24 6.53 14.56 -0.96
C PHE A 24 7.45 13.40 -0.52
N ALA A 25 8.76 13.53 -0.73
CA ALA A 25 9.73 12.52 -0.34
C ALA A 25 9.75 12.28 1.18
N GLY A 26 9.62 13.33 1.99
CA GLY A 26 9.53 13.22 3.45
C GLY A 26 8.24 12.50 3.90
N MET A 27 7.09 12.91 3.39
CA MET A 27 5.81 12.28 3.73
C MET A 27 5.69 10.85 3.21
N TYR A 28 5.94 10.65 1.94
CA TYR A 28 5.81 9.34 1.30
C TYR A 28 6.96 8.40 1.66
N GLY A 29 8.20 8.87 1.66
CA GLY A 29 9.36 8.03 1.94
C GLY A 29 9.53 7.70 3.42
N LEU A 30 9.55 8.70 4.30
CA LEU A 30 9.79 8.48 5.72
C LEU A 30 8.53 8.04 6.46
N VAL A 31 7.46 8.84 6.43
CA VAL A 31 6.27 8.57 7.25
C VAL A 31 5.56 7.32 6.76
N ALA A 32 5.27 7.23 5.47
CA ALA A 32 4.62 6.03 4.92
C ALA A 32 5.50 4.79 5.06
N GLY A 33 6.83 4.90 4.84
CA GLY A 33 7.76 3.79 4.98
C GLY A 33 7.78 3.18 6.39
N ILE A 34 7.82 4.02 7.43
CA ILE A 34 7.75 3.57 8.83
C ILE A 34 6.42 2.85 9.10
N ILE A 35 5.30 3.44 8.68
CA ILE A 35 3.97 2.87 8.91
C ILE A 35 3.80 1.53 8.17
N ILE A 36 4.29 1.43 6.93
CA ILE A 36 4.26 0.18 6.15
C ILE A 36 5.05 -0.91 6.88
N GLY A 37 6.21 -0.58 7.47
CA GLY A 37 6.97 -1.53 8.27
C GLY A 37 6.15 -2.14 9.40
N PHE A 38 5.41 -1.34 10.15
CA PHE A 38 4.55 -1.84 11.22
C PHE A 38 3.37 -2.67 10.69
N ILE A 39 2.72 -2.22 9.62
CA ILE A 39 1.59 -2.94 9.00
C ILE A 39 2.05 -4.30 8.46
N TYR A 40 3.26 -4.41 7.95
CA TYR A 40 3.79 -5.64 7.36
C TYR A 40 4.09 -6.72 8.41
N ILE A 41 4.63 -6.33 9.55
CA ILE A 41 5.03 -7.28 10.62
C ILE A 41 3.80 -7.85 11.34
N TYR A 42 2.74 -7.05 11.51
CA TYR A 42 1.57 -7.44 12.31
C TYR A 42 0.85 -8.70 11.80
N PRO A 43 0.48 -8.84 10.51
CA PRO A 43 -0.17 -10.05 9.99
C PRO A 43 0.70 -11.29 10.14
N ILE A 44 2.01 -11.17 9.93
CA ILE A 44 2.96 -12.28 10.05
C ILE A 44 2.98 -12.77 11.49
N ALA A 45 3.16 -11.86 12.46
CA ALA A 45 3.19 -12.21 13.87
C ALA A 45 1.85 -12.82 14.33
N HIS A 46 0.74 -12.26 13.87
CA HIS A 46 -0.59 -12.77 14.20
C HIS A 46 -0.82 -14.18 13.65
N CYS A 47 -0.46 -14.43 12.40
CA CYS A 47 -0.58 -15.77 11.80
C CYS A 47 0.31 -16.82 12.47
N TYR A 48 1.44 -16.43 13.04
CA TYR A 48 2.30 -17.36 13.79
C TYR A 48 1.65 -17.90 15.06
N THR A 49 0.69 -17.17 15.64
CA THR A 49 -0.06 -17.65 16.81
C THR A 49 -1.04 -18.77 16.45
N PHE A 50 -1.58 -18.75 15.22
CA PHE A 50 -2.48 -19.79 14.73
C PHE A 50 -1.76 -21.00 14.14
N PHE A 51 -0.60 -20.79 13.52
CA PHE A 51 0.16 -21.85 12.84
C PHE A 51 1.59 -21.99 13.37
N PRO A 52 1.79 -22.34 14.65
CA PRO A 52 3.12 -22.36 15.27
C PRO A 52 4.08 -23.36 14.61
N HIS A 53 3.56 -24.47 14.06
CA HIS A 53 4.35 -25.51 13.40
C HIS A 53 4.64 -25.27 11.91
N ARG A 54 4.00 -24.24 11.30
CA ARG A 54 4.12 -23.95 9.85
C ARG A 54 4.49 -22.51 9.57
N LYS A 55 5.32 -21.90 10.40
CA LYS A 55 5.70 -20.47 10.31
C LYS A 55 6.28 -20.09 8.94
N SER A 56 7.17 -20.91 8.39
CA SER A 56 7.80 -20.64 7.08
C SER A 56 6.78 -20.65 5.94
N THR A 57 5.83 -21.59 5.94
CA THR A 57 4.78 -21.67 4.92
C THR A 57 3.89 -20.43 4.96
N VAL A 58 3.49 -20.01 6.17
CA VAL A 58 2.65 -18.84 6.37
C VAL A 58 3.35 -17.56 5.92
N SER A 59 4.62 -17.38 6.29
CA SER A 59 5.42 -16.24 5.82
C SER A 59 5.54 -16.21 4.30
N GLY A 60 5.81 -17.37 3.69
CA GLY A 60 5.89 -17.50 2.24
C GLY A 60 4.59 -17.06 1.55
N PHE A 61 3.45 -17.46 2.07
CA PHE A 61 2.13 -17.07 1.55
C PHE A 61 1.90 -15.56 1.63
N ILE A 62 2.19 -14.94 2.79
CA ILE A 62 2.00 -13.49 3.01
C ILE A 62 2.92 -12.69 2.09
N ILE A 63 4.18 -13.11 1.95
CA ILE A 63 5.16 -12.44 1.09
C ILE A 63 4.75 -12.56 -0.39
N SER A 64 4.31 -13.76 -0.82
CA SER A 64 3.84 -13.98 -2.18
C SER A 64 2.59 -13.15 -2.51
N ALA A 65 1.64 -13.07 -1.58
CA ALA A 65 0.44 -12.23 -1.73
C ALA A 65 0.80 -10.74 -1.84
N SER A 66 1.80 -10.27 -1.07
CA SER A 66 2.32 -8.91 -1.17
C SER A 66 2.94 -8.63 -2.55
N GLY A 67 3.71 -9.58 -3.09
CA GLY A 67 4.28 -9.47 -4.43
C GLY A 67 3.21 -9.38 -5.52
N LEU A 68 2.18 -10.23 -5.46
CA LEU A 68 1.03 -10.17 -6.37
C LEU A 68 0.28 -8.83 -6.26
N GLY A 69 0.06 -8.35 -5.04
CA GLY A 69 -0.54 -7.04 -4.80
C GLY A 69 0.25 -5.91 -5.45
N THR A 70 1.57 -5.92 -5.29
CA THR A 70 2.46 -4.91 -5.91
C THR A 70 2.34 -4.93 -7.44
N MET A 71 2.26 -6.12 -8.07
CA MET A 71 2.09 -6.25 -9.50
C MET A 71 0.76 -5.66 -9.97
N ILE A 72 -0.34 -5.97 -9.30
CA ILE A 72 -1.68 -5.44 -9.63
C ILE A 72 -1.68 -3.91 -9.52
N PHE A 73 -1.15 -3.36 -8.43
CA PHE A 73 -1.08 -1.91 -8.24
C PHE A 73 -0.16 -1.21 -9.26
N ALA A 74 0.92 -1.87 -9.72
CA ALA A 74 1.76 -1.33 -10.77
C ALA A 74 1.02 -1.21 -12.10
N PHE A 75 0.23 -2.23 -12.49
CA PHE A 75 -0.61 -2.16 -13.68
C PHE A 75 -1.68 -1.06 -13.56
N MET A 76 -2.37 -0.98 -12.42
CA MET A 76 -3.36 0.08 -12.17
C MET A 76 -2.73 1.48 -12.23
N ALA A 77 -1.51 1.63 -11.71
CA ALA A 77 -0.76 2.88 -11.77
C ALA A 77 -0.47 3.26 -13.22
N TYR A 78 0.04 2.32 -14.01
CA TYR A 78 0.35 2.54 -15.40
C TYR A 78 -0.90 2.93 -16.21
N ASP A 79 -1.98 2.19 -16.10
CA ASP A 79 -3.25 2.47 -16.78
C ASP A 79 -3.85 3.83 -16.40
N THR A 80 -3.75 4.19 -15.12
CA THR A 80 -4.31 5.46 -14.64
C THR A 80 -3.46 6.64 -15.08
N MET A 81 -2.13 6.52 -15.01
CA MET A 81 -1.22 7.62 -15.30
C MET A 81 -0.93 7.77 -16.79
N ASN A 82 -0.81 6.66 -17.52
CA ASN A 82 -0.43 6.67 -18.95
C ASN A 82 -1.39 5.86 -19.85
N PRO A 83 -2.71 6.13 -19.86
CA PRO A 83 -3.67 5.38 -20.67
C PRO A 83 -3.45 5.52 -22.17
N LYS A 84 -2.71 6.53 -22.62
CA LYS A 84 -2.39 6.76 -24.04
C LYS A 84 -1.09 6.07 -24.48
N ASN A 85 -0.44 5.29 -23.61
CA ASN A 85 0.85 4.65 -23.86
C ASN A 85 1.91 5.60 -24.43
N LEU A 86 1.97 6.82 -23.88
CA LEU A 86 2.96 7.80 -24.31
C LEU A 86 4.37 7.31 -23.99
N SER A 87 5.25 7.40 -24.99
CA SER A 87 6.66 7.06 -24.82
C SER A 87 7.39 8.12 -23.99
N ILE A 88 8.46 7.68 -23.35
CA ILE A 88 9.38 8.58 -22.64
C ILE A 88 10.02 9.54 -23.65
N GLY A 89 9.98 10.84 -23.36
CA GLY A 89 10.59 11.85 -24.20
C GLY A 89 12.13 11.75 -24.26
N PRO A 90 12.78 12.51 -25.14
CA PRO A 90 14.23 12.51 -25.28
C PRO A 90 14.98 12.98 -24.01
N THR A 91 14.28 13.61 -23.07
CA THR A 91 14.81 14.01 -21.75
C THR A 91 14.79 12.90 -20.71
N GLY A 92 14.29 11.71 -21.04
CA GLY A 92 14.16 10.59 -20.10
C GLY A 92 12.96 10.69 -19.14
N PHE A 93 12.09 11.69 -19.31
CA PHE A 93 10.91 11.92 -18.48
C PHE A 93 9.63 11.82 -19.29
N PHE A 94 8.55 11.45 -18.61
CA PHE A 94 7.21 11.53 -19.18
C PHE A 94 6.76 12.99 -19.29
N GLY A 95 5.96 13.30 -20.32
CA GLY A 95 5.41 14.64 -20.51
C GLY A 95 4.47 15.08 -19.37
N ASN A 96 4.16 16.37 -19.33
CA ASN A 96 3.30 16.98 -18.31
C ASN A 96 1.93 16.32 -18.19
N GLU A 97 1.40 15.72 -19.25
CA GLU A 97 0.11 15.02 -19.23
C GLU A 97 0.11 13.86 -18.23
N VAL A 98 1.20 13.10 -18.14
CA VAL A 98 1.35 11.99 -17.20
C VAL A 98 1.62 12.53 -15.79
N ALA A 99 2.46 13.55 -15.66
CA ALA A 99 2.80 14.14 -14.37
C ALA A 99 1.57 14.73 -13.66
N MET A 100 0.66 15.37 -14.39
CA MET A 100 -0.58 15.95 -13.83
C MET A 100 -1.56 14.89 -13.29
N LYS A 101 -1.47 13.66 -13.75
CA LYS A 101 -2.32 12.56 -13.25
C LYS A 101 -1.81 11.90 -11.97
N PHE A 102 -0.55 12.12 -11.63
CA PHE A 102 0.07 11.54 -10.44
C PHE A 102 -0.66 11.87 -9.12
N PRO A 103 -1.07 13.13 -8.85
CA PRO A 103 -1.85 13.44 -7.64
C PRO A 103 -3.22 12.75 -7.61
N ILE A 104 -3.87 12.61 -8.76
CA ILE A 104 -5.16 11.93 -8.89
C ILE A 104 -4.99 10.45 -8.57
N PHE A 105 -3.95 9.83 -9.11
CA PHE A 105 -3.60 8.44 -8.81
C PHE A 105 -3.37 8.22 -7.31
N LEU A 106 -2.61 9.09 -6.65
CA LEU A 106 -2.35 9.00 -5.21
C LEU A 106 -3.62 9.09 -4.37
N ARG A 107 -4.58 9.94 -4.74
CA ARG A 107 -5.88 10.05 -4.06
C ARG A 107 -6.70 8.77 -4.21
N ASN A 108 -6.81 8.26 -5.42
CA ASN A 108 -7.54 7.02 -5.69
C ASN A 108 -6.89 5.84 -4.96
N LEU A 109 -5.56 5.76 -4.96
CA LEU A 109 -4.79 4.75 -4.25
C LEU A 109 -5.05 4.82 -2.74
N SER A 110 -5.06 6.03 -2.14
CA SER A 110 -5.31 6.22 -0.72
C SER A 110 -6.70 5.76 -0.30
N LEU A 111 -7.73 6.05 -1.10
CA LEU A 111 -9.10 5.62 -0.86
C LEU A 111 -9.26 4.10 -1.00
N LEU A 112 -8.69 3.52 -2.05
CA LEU A 112 -8.69 2.08 -2.26
C LEU A 112 -7.98 1.34 -1.11
N GLN A 113 -6.84 1.85 -0.69
CA GLN A 113 -6.10 1.30 0.44
C GLN A 113 -6.88 1.40 1.75
N LEU A 114 -7.55 2.52 2.01
CA LEU A 114 -8.41 2.67 3.18
C LEU A 114 -9.54 1.64 3.17
N ALA A 115 -10.19 1.43 2.04
CA ALA A 115 -11.26 0.44 1.88
C ALA A 115 -10.75 -1.00 2.13
N LEU A 116 -9.58 -1.35 1.56
CA LEU A 116 -8.98 -2.68 1.74
C LEU A 116 -8.55 -2.92 3.20
N ILE A 117 -7.96 -1.94 3.87
CA ILE A 117 -7.54 -2.07 5.26
C ILE A 117 -8.74 -2.15 6.19
N THR A 118 -9.79 -1.38 5.93
CA THR A 118 -11.02 -1.42 6.71
C THR A 118 -11.73 -2.77 6.52
N GLY A 119 -11.88 -3.23 5.29
CA GLY A 119 -12.48 -4.52 4.97
C GLY A 119 -11.69 -5.69 5.56
N GLY A 120 -10.36 -5.71 5.38
CA GLY A 120 -9.49 -6.72 5.98
C GLY A 120 -9.47 -6.68 7.51
N GLY A 121 -9.53 -5.48 8.09
CA GLY A 121 -9.62 -5.29 9.54
C GLY A 121 -10.92 -5.85 10.13
N LEU A 122 -12.05 -5.64 9.47
CA LEU A 122 -13.34 -6.19 9.90
C LEU A 122 -13.33 -7.73 9.88
N LEU A 123 -12.73 -8.34 8.88
CA LEU A 123 -12.58 -9.79 8.80
C LEU A 123 -11.72 -10.39 9.93
N LEU A 124 -10.76 -9.61 10.46
CA LEU A 124 -9.90 -10.06 11.56
C LEU A 124 -10.55 -9.90 12.95
N PHE A 125 -11.57 -9.06 13.10
CA PHE A 125 -12.24 -8.85 14.38
C PHE A 125 -13.13 -10.02 14.81
N ASP A 126 -13.62 -10.82 13.88
CA ASP A 126 -14.53 -11.95 14.15
C ASP A 126 -13.82 -13.23 14.60
N VAL A 127 -12.50 -13.23 14.73
CA VAL A 127 -11.77 -14.41 15.21
C VAL A 127 -11.64 -14.31 16.74
N PRO A 128 -12.40 -15.12 17.52
CA PRO A 128 -12.29 -15.10 18.98
C PRO A 128 -10.88 -15.52 19.39
N ILE A 129 -10.21 -14.67 20.18
CA ILE A 129 -8.86 -14.87 20.74
C ILE A 129 -8.89 -16.01 21.79
N GLY A 130 -9.52 -17.11 21.50
CA GLY A 130 -9.77 -18.18 22.48
C GLY A 130 -9.58 -19.60 21.99
N ILE A 131 -9.32 -19.82 20.73
CA ILE A 131 -9.07 -21.17 20.23
C ILE A 131 -7.59 -21.50 20.40
N LYS A 132 -7.23 -22.00 21.59
CA LYS A 132 -6.01 -22.79 21.75
C LYS A 132 -6.26 -24.13 21.05
N ILE A 133 -5.74 -24.32 19.85
CA ILE A 133 -5.60 -25.62 19.20
C ILE A 133 -4.30 -26.25 19.66
#